data_1e697cd2f0e78596df4975abe6edef97
#
_entry.id   1e697cd2f0e78596df4975abe6edef97
#
_cell.length_a   1.000
_cell.length_b   1.000
_cell.length_c   1.000
_cell.angle_alpha   90.00
_cell.angle_beta   90.00
_cell.angle_gamma   90.00
#
_symmetry.space_group_name_H-M   'P 1'
#
loop_
_entity.id
_entity.type
_entity.pdbx_description
1 polymer ?
#
loop_
_entity_poly.entity_id
_entity_poly.type
_entity_poly.pdbx_seq_one_letter_code
_entity_poly.pdbx_strand_id
1 'polypeptide(L)'
;MLNKFSFVLFLCLSFSLLKGQITGCGTVVPANSMQYEKAFIAKNYQALTSCLNKTISIHFIIVTDSLNNPGITLSAIQLAVQYLNTWYAPICLSFQTCTIDTVYTYKYNTWSKVRDDAEFTALYCKENILNVVLVSSITNPGGAAGYAPLGNGPSSSPHHDLIVLSKASIGSGSLFPHEIGHFFGLYHTFETSLGIEFVNEHNCSTAGDLLCDTPADINPAPVSNACVWTGNNRDPNNDLYTPMLGNIMSYHNSACPLSFTTDQYNRMIYCYIHFRNYLY
;
A
#
# COMPACT_ATOMS: atom_id res chain seq x y z
N MET A 1 56.36 -24.67 -5.70
CA MET A 1 55.35 -23.82 -6.34
C MET A 1 53.98 -24.38 -5.94
N LEU A 2 53.38 -23.81 -4.89
CA LEU A 2 51.99 -24.21 -4.48
C LEU A 2 51.02 -23.18 -5.01
N ASN A 3 50.15 -23.63 -5.92
CA ASN A 3 49.02 -22.85 -6.42
C ASN A 3 47.94 -22.77 -5.30
N LYS A 4 47.66 -21.54 -4.85
CA LYS A 4 46.50 -21.27 -4.00
C LYS A 4 45.28 -21.07 -4.90
N PHE A 5 44.38 -22.03 -4.93
CA PHE A 5 43.03 -21.86 -5.46
C PHE A 5 42.19 -21.11 -4.41
N SER A 6 41.87 -19.84 -4.68
CA SER A 6 40.85 -19.09 -3.94
C SER A 6 39.44 -19.56 -4.37
N PHE A 7 38.77 -20.24 -3.47
CA PHE A 7 37.36 -20.57 -3.63
C PHE A 7 36.54 -19.30 -3.28
N VAL A 8 35.97 -18.65 -4.29
CA VAL A 8 35.00 -17.59 -4.08
C VAL A 8 33.65 -18.28 -3.83
N LEU A 9 33.23 -18.28 -2.57
CA LEU A 9 31.92 -18.77 -2.14
C LEU A 9 30.87 -17.76 -2.58
N PHE A 10 30.15 -18.06 -3.67
CA PHE A 10 28.94 -17.32 -4.05
C PHE A 10 27.85 -17.65 -3.04
N LEU A 11 27.61 -16.72 -2.11
CA LEU A 11 26.45 -16.78 -1.21
C LEU A 11 25.20 -16.45 -2.04
N CYS A 12 24.53 -17.47 -2.58
CA CYS A 12 23.18 -17.31 -3.09
C CYS A 12 22.26 -16.97 -1.91
N LEU A 13 22.00 -15.68 -1.71
CA LEU A 13 20.90 -15.23 -0.89
C LEU A 13 19.59 -15.66 -1.57
N SER A 14 19.03 -16.78 -1.11
CA SER A 14 17.67 -17.17 -1.43
C SER A 14 16.73 -16.13 -0.82
N PHE A 15 16.24 -15.21 -1.65
CA PHE A 15 15.11 -14.37 -1.28
C PHE A 15 13.91 -15.29 -1.03
N SER A 16 13.59 -15.49 0.24
CA SER A 16 12.32 -16.09 0.62
C SER A 16 11.23 -15.14 0.13
N LEU A 17 10.44 -15.60 -0.84
CA LEU A 17 9.25 -14.88 -1.31
C LEU A 17 8.38 -14.56 -0.09
N LEU A 18 8.19 -13.27 0.15
CA LEU A 18 7.34 -12.76 1.21
C LEU A 18 5.92 -13.26 1.01
N LYS A 19 5.49 -14.12 1.92
CA LYS A 19 4.11 -14.61 2.00
C LYS A 19 3.43 -13.83 3.11
N GLY A 20 2.68 -12.79 2.77
CA GLY A 20 1.90 -12.03 3.73
C GLY A 20 0.45 -11.92 3.26
N GLN A 21 -0.51 -12.31 4.08
CA GLN A 21 -1.92 -12.09 3.77
C GLN A 21 -2.28 -10.66 4.12
N ILE A 22 -2.76 -9.89 3.14
CA ILE A 22 -3.36 -8.58 3.40
C ILE A 22 -4.76 -8.85 3.94
N THR A 23 -4.95 -8.70 5.25
CA THR A 23 -6.26 -8.84 5.88
C THR A 23 -6.72 -7.46 6.33
N GLY A 24 -7.73 -6.94 5.64
CA GLY A 24 -8.46 -5.76 6.07
C GLY A 24 -7.69 -4.44 5.92
N CYS A 25 -7.69 -3.85 4.72
CA CYS A 25 -7.39 -2.44 4.52
C CYS A 25 -8.66 -1.61 4.78
N GLY A 26 -8.50 -0.47 5.45
CA GLY A 26 -9.58 0.47 5.77
C GLY A 26 -9.62 1.71 4.88
N THR A 27 -8.87 1.73 3.77
CA THR A 27 -8.87 2.84 2.82
C THR A 27 -10.21 2.94 2.10
N VAL A 28 -10.77 4.15 2.05
CA VAL A 28 -12.07 4.45 1.43
C VAL A 28 -11.86 5.43 0.28
N VAL A 29 -12.54 5.19 -0.84
CA VAL A 29 -12.52 6.07 -2.01
C VAL A 29 -13.33 7.34 -1.67
N PRO A 30 -12.71 8.55 -1.71
CA PRO A 30 -13.43 9.80 -1.49
C PRO A 30 -14.43 10.08 -2.62
N ALA A 31 -15.58 10.69 -2.30
CA ALA A 31 -16.63 10.99 -3.26
C ALA A 31 -16.20 11.92 -4.42
N ASN A 32 -15.13 12.72 -4.23
CA ASN A 32 -14.59 13.61 -5.23
C ASN A 32 -13.42 13.00 -6.05
N SER A 33 -13.10 11.73 -5.85
CA SER A 33 -11.97 11.08 -6.52
C SER A 33 -12.04 11.18 -8.05
N MET A 34 -13.23 11.02 -8.63
CA MET A 34 -13.42 11.06 -10.10
C MET A 34 -12.98 12.36 -10.77
N GLN A 35 -12.99 13.50 -10.09
CA GLN A 35 -12.50 14.76 -10.70
C GLN A 35 -10.98 14.74 -10.95
N TYR A 36 -10.22 14.07 -10.08
CA TYR A 36 -8.77 13.92 -10.23
C TYR A 36 -8.43 12.79 -11.19
N GLU A 37 -9.24 11.74 -11.24
CA GLU A 37 -9.10 10.64 -12.17
C GLU A 37 -9.25 11.07 -13.63
N LYS A 38 -10.18 11.97 -13.93
CA LYS A 38 -10.34 12.53 -15.29
C LYS A 38 -9.05 13.21 -15.78
N ALA A 39 -8.34 13.89 -14.90
CA ALA A 39 -7.07 14.52 -15.24
C ALA A 39 -5.95 13.48 -15.47
N PHE A 40 -5.99 12.38 -14.74
CA PHE A 40 -5.10 11.25 -14.92
C PHE A 40 -5.37 10.53 -16.25
N ILE A 41 -6.61 10.14 -16.52
CA ILE A 41 -7.02 9.42 -17.74
C ILE A 41 -6.79 10.28 -18.99
N ALA A 42 -7.08 11.59 -18.93
CA ALA A 42 -6.94 12.50 -20.06
C ALA A 42 -5.49 12.73 -20.53
N LYS A 43 -4.50 12.38 -19.72
CA LYS A 43 -3.08 12.57 -20.05
C LYS A 43 -2.47 11.44 -20.88
N ASN A 44 -3.29 10.51 -21.41
CA ASN A 44 -2.82 9.37 -22.21
C ASN A 44 -1.52 8.81 -21.63
N TYR A 45 -1.63 7.90 -20.67
CA TYR A 45 -0.47 7.32 -20.00
C TYR A 45 0.41 6.56 -20.98
N GLN A 46 1.25 7.29 -21.67
CA GLN A 46 2.45 6.69 -22.23
C GLN A 46 3.34 6.34 -21.06
N ALA A 47 3.75 5.09 -20.98
CA ALA A 47 4.58 4.55 -19.92
C ALA A 47 5.59 5.61 -19.46
N LEU A 48 5.42 6.12 -18.24
CA LEU A 48 6.41 6.97 -17.60
C LEU A 48 7.61 6.08 -17.28
N THR A 49 8.46 5.86 -18.26
CA THR A 49 9.69 5.07 -18.14
C THR A 49 10.74 5.75 -17.28
N SER A 50 10.39 6.85 -16.61
CA SER A 50 11.35 7.63 -15.85
C SER A 50 11.35 7.24 -14.39
N CYS A 51 12.51 6.78 -13.93
CA CYS A 51 12.86 6.67 -12.52
C CYS A 51 12.64 8.01 -11.78
N LEU A 52 11.93 7.98 -10.67
CA LEU A 52 11.74 9.16 -9.82
C LEU A 52 13.07 9.63 -9.20
N ASN A 53 13.96 8.70 -8.86
CA ASN A 53 15.21 8.97 -8.15
C ASN A 53 14.99 9.83 -6.89
N LYS A 54 14.03 9.40 -6.06
CA LYS A 54 13.62 10.10 -4.85
C LYS A 54 13.70 9.20 -3.62
N THR A 55 13.96 9.83 -2.47
CA THR A 55 13.89 9.19 -1.17
C THR A 55 12.89 9.94 -0.32
N ILE A 56 11.88 9.24 0.19
CA ILE A 56 10.85 9.80 1.07
C ILE A 56 11.23 9.50 2.52
N SER A 57 11.23 10.55 3.32
CA SER A 57 11.46 10.45 4.76
C SER A 57 10.17 10.06 5.48
N ILE A 58 10.26 9.07 6.38
CA ILE A 58 9.16 8.59 7.21
C ILE A 58 9.38 8.98 8.66
N HIS A 59 8.35 9.57 9.27
CA HIS A 59 8.23 9.76 10.69
C HIS A 59 7.35 8.66 11.27
N PHE A 60 7.94 7.71 11.99
CA PHE A 60 7.19 6.70 12.71
C PHE A 60 6.76 7.20 14.08
N ILE A 61 5.51 6.93 14.46
CA ILE A 61 4.92 7.31 15.75
C ILE A 61 4.36 6.05 16.40
N ILE A 62 5.00 5.61 17.49
CA ILE A 62 4.61 4.40 18.20
C ILE A 62 3.70 4.78 19.37
N VAL A 63 2.45 4.33 19.36
CA VAL A 63 1.54 4.51 20.49
C VAL A 63 1.73 3.37 21.49
N THR A 64 1.97 3.66 22.76
CA THR A 64 2.16 2.64 23.80
C THR A 64 0.83 2.04 24.29
N ASP A 65 0.92 0.87 24.93
CA ASP A 65 -0.18 0.32 25.72
C ASP A 65 -0.31 1.01 27.09
N SER A 66 -1.24 0.55 27.91
CA SER A 66 -1.50 1.09 29.26
C SER A 66 -0.34 0.89 30.25
N LEU A 67 0.61 0.03 29.91
CA LEU A 67 1.84 -0.23 30.68
C LEU A 67 3.06 0.49 30.09
N ASN A 68 2.83 1.41 29.15
CA ASN A 68 3.87 2.13 28.41
C ASN A 68 4.78 1.22 27.53
N ASN A 69 4.33 0.03 27.17
CA ASN A 69 5.09 -0.83 26.24
C ASN A 69 4.83 -0.37 24.79
N PRO A 70 5.86 -0.23 23.98
CA PRO A 70 5.73 0.11 22.56
C PRO A 70 5.09 -1.03 21.74
N GLY A 71 5.22 -2.29 22.16
CA GLY A 71 4.66 -3.47 21.50
C GLY A 71 5.24 -3.77 20.12
N ILE A 72 6.36 -3.12 19.78
CA ILE A 72 7.10 -3.32 18.52
C ILE A 72 8.58 -3.00 18.75
N THR A 73 9.46 -3.64 17.99
CA THR A 73 10.90 -3.39 18.03
C THR A 73 11.36 -2.48 16.89
N LEU A 74 12.46 -1.77 17.10
CA LEU A 74 13.07 -0.94 16.05
C LEU A 74 13.51 -1.79 14.85
N SER A 75 13.98 -3.00 15.09
CA SER A 75 14.35 -3.92 13.99
C SER A 75 13.16 -4.31 13.12
N ALA A 76 11.96 -4.45 13.70
CA ALA A 76 10.74 -4.71 12.91
C ALA A 76 10.39 -3.53 11.99
N ILE A 77 10.55 -2.29 12.47
CA ILE A 77 10.34 -1.08 11.66
C ILE A 77 11.40 -1.01 10.54
N GLN A 78 12.66 -1.25 10.86
CA GLN A 78 13.73 -1.26 9.86
C GLN A 78 13.50 -2.31 8.77
N LEU A 79 13.09 -3.51 9.15
CA LEU A 79 12.75 -4.58 8.20
C LEU A 79 11.56 -4.19 7.31
N ALA A 80 10.54 -3.56 7.88
CA ALA A 80 9.39 -3.08 7.11
C ALA A 80 9.79 -2.03 6.05
N VAL A 81 10.70 -1.11 6.39
CA VAL A 81 11.23 -0.13 5.43
C VAL A 81 12.09 -0.82 4.36
N GLN A 82 12.86 -1.86 4.69
CA GLN A 82 13.61 -2.64 3.69
C GLN A 82 12.66 -3.33 2.69
N TYR A 83 11.57 -3.94 3.19
CA TYR A 83 10.55 -4.52 2.32
C TYR A 83 9.90 -3.46 1.43
N LEU A 84 9.53 -2.32 2.02
CA LEU A 84 8.97 -1.20 1.25
C LEU A 84 9.90 -0.79 0.11
N ASN A 85 11.19 -0.64 0.37
CA ASN A 85 12.19 -0.28 -0.65
C ASN A 85 12.30 -1.32 -1.77
N THR A 86 12.09 -2.60 -1.48
CA THR A 86 12.06 -3.64 -2.51
C THR A 86 10.88 -3.46 -3.47
N TRP A 87 9.70 -3.10 -2.94
CA TRP A 87 8.48 -2.91 -3.72
C TRP A 87 8.55 -1.69 -4.64
N TYR A 88 9.20 -0.61 -4.22
CA TYR A 88 9.25 0.66 -4.94
C TYR A 88 10.54 0.88 -5.75
N ALA A 89 11.46 -0.08 -5.69
CA ALA A 89 12.68 -0.07 -6.51
C ALA A 89 12.43 0.05 -8.02
N PRO A 90 11.39 -0.59 -8.61
CA PRO A 90 11.11 -0.47 -10.05
C PRO A 90 10.88 0.97 -10.54
N ILE A 91 10.41 1.87 -9.67
CA ILE A 91 10.21 3.28 -10.00
C ILE A 91 11.29 4.20 -9.39
N CYS A 92 12.37 3.61 -8.88
CA CYS A 92 13.48 4.32 -8.22
C CYS A 92 13.01 5.25 -7.11
N LEU A 93 12.00 4.83 -6.37
CA LEU A 93 11.52 5.47 -5.16
C LEU A 93 12.01 4.67 -3.96
N SER A 94 12.65 5.34 -3.03
CA SER A 94 13.12 4.76 -1.78
C SER A 94 12.54 5.47 -0.58
N PHE A 95 12.57 4.81 0.56
CA PHE A 95 12.06 5.30 1.84
C PHE A 95 13.14 5.17 2.90
N GLN A 96 13.19 6.13 3.80
CA GLN A 96 14.09 6.11 4.94
C GLN A 96 13.37 6.51 6.22
N THR A 97 13.77 5.94 7.34
CA THR A 97 13.31 6.39 8.65
C THR A 97 14.00 7.71 9.00
N CYS A 98 13.24 8.79 9.14
CA CYS A 98 13.77 10.08 9.58
C CYS A 98 13.77 10.16 11.11
N THR A 99 12.62 9.92 11.74
CA THR A 99 12.46 9.92 13.20
C THR A 99 11.52 8.82 13.63
N ILE A 100 11.70 8.37 14.88
CA ILE A 100 10.78 7.46 15.57
C ILE A 100 10.43 8.10 16.91
N ASP A 101 9.19 8.54 17.06
CA ASP A 101 8.69 9.11 18.29
C ASP A 101 7.77 8.12 19.00
N THR A 102 7.69 8.20 20.32
CA THR A 102 6.82 7.35 21.15
C THR A 102 5.79 8.22 21.86
N VAL A 103 4.53 7.88 21.70
CA VAL A 103 3.40 8.56 22.35
C VAL A 103 2.95 7.72 23.54
N TYR A 104 3.24 8.22 24.74
CA TYR A 104 2.98 7.55 26.03
C TYR A 104 1.53 7.76 26.49
N THR A 105 0.56 7.51 25.62
CA THR A 105 -0.86 7.48 25.97
C THR A 105 -1.58 6.37 25.23
N TYR A 106 -2.16 5.46 26.00
CA TYR A 106 -2.89 4.33 25.42
C TYR A 106 -4.22 4.73 24.77
N LYS A 107 -4.66 5.99 24.90
CA LYS A 107 -5.89 6.51 24.30
C LYS A 107 -6.03 6.14 22.83
N TYR A 108 -4.93 6.27 22.08
CA TYR A 108 -4.90 6.02 20.63
C TYR A 108 -4.47 4.60 20.28
N ASN A 109 -4.13 3.74 21.24
CA ASN A 109 -3.60 2.40 20.94
C ASN A 109 -4.67 1.42 20.43
N THR A 110 -5.95 1.75 20.68
CA THR A 110 -7.12 1.17 20.02
C THR A 110 -7.72 2.26 19.15
N TRP A 111 -7.31 2.29 17.90
CA TRP A 111 -7.54 3.41 16.98
C TRP A 111 -8.93 3.41 16.37
N SER A 112 -9.53 4.59 16.29
CA SER A 112 -10.73 4.84 15.50
C SER A 112 -10.53 6.04 14.60
N LYS A 113 -10.59 5.85 13.29
CA LYS A 113 -10.39 6.92 12.30
C LYS A 113 -11.24 8.16 12.58
N VAL A 114 -12.51 7.95 12.86
CA VAL A 114 -13.46 9.05 13.11
C VAL A 114 -13.13 9.85 14.39
N ARG A 115 -12.64 9.15 15.41
CA ARG A 115 -12.32 9.78 16.72
C ARG A 115 -10.92 10.40 16.74
N ASP A 116 -9.95 9.70 16.13
CA ASP A 116 -8.53 9.92 16.44
C ASP A 116 -7.75 10.67 15.35
N ASP A 117 -8.12 10.50 14.05
CA ASP A 117 -7.32 11.06 12.95
C ASP A 117 -7.04 12.55 13.10
N ALA A 118 -8.08 13.35 13.28
CA ALA A 118 -7.94 14.81 13.30
C ALA A 118 -7.15 15.29 14.52
N GLU A 119 -7.48 14.77 15.72
CA GLU A 119 -6.81 15.15 16.95
C GLU A 119 -5.36 14.70 16.96
N PHE A 120 -5.10 13.45 16.58
CA PHE A 120 -3.75 12.90 16.58
C PHE A 120 -2.85 13.60 15.56
N THR A 121 -3.38 13.87 14.37
CA THR A 121 -2.66 14.59 13.32
C THR A 121 -2.22 15.97 13.81
N ALA A 122 -3.13 16.72 14.46
CA ALA A 122 -2.83 18.05 14.97
C ALA A 122 -1.78 18.06 16.10
N LEU A 123 -1.72 16.98 16.89
CA LEU A 123 -0.84 16.91 18.07
C LEU A 123 0.54 16.31 17.76
N TYR A 124 0.63 15.34 16.84
CA TYR A 124 1.81 14.49 16.72
C TYR A 124 2.39 14.40 15.32
N CYS A 125 1.62 14.71 14.25
CA CYS A 125 2.14 14.63 12.90
C CYS A 125 3.02 15.83 12.55
N LYS A 126 4.07 15.57 11.78
CA LYS A 126 4.98 16.58 11.23
C LYS A 126 4.55 16.93 9.81
N GLU A 127 4.73 18.20 9.44
CA GLU A 127 4.42 18.68 8.10
C GLU A 127 5.44 18.22 7.06
N ASN A 128 4.98 18.03 5.83
CA ASN A 128 5.82 17.72 4.65
C ASN A 128 6.66 16.44 4.81
N ILE A 129 6.24 15.53 5.66
CA ILE A 129 6.83 14.22 5.86
C ILE A 129 5.72 13.17 5.92
N LEU A 130 6.01 11.94 5.51
CA LEU A 130 5.08 10.84 5.65
C LEU A 130 5.04 10.38 7.11
N ASN A 131 3.91 10.60 7.80
CA ASN A 131 3.71 10.12 9.16
C ASN A 131 3.08 8.72 9.14
N VAL A 132 3.66 7.80 9.89
CA VAL A 132 3.17 6.42 10.03
C VAL A 132 2.95 6.13 11.51
N VAL A 133 1.70 6.04 11.93
CA VAL A 133 1.37 5.70 13.32
C VAL A 133 1.17 4.18 13.47
N LEU A 134 1.77 3.64 14.53
CA LEU A 134 1.73 2.22 14.86
C LEU A 134 0.90 2.00 16.11
N VAL A 135 -0.23 1.28 15.96
CA VAL A 135 -1.22 1.04 17.00
C VAL A 135 -1.44 -0.46 17.23
N SER A 136 -2.04 -0.86 18.35
CA SER A 136 -2.32 -2.28 18.59
C SER A 136 -3.49 -2.81 17.79
N SER A 137 -4.52 -1.98 17.58
CA SER A 137 -5.71 -2.38 16.82
C SER A 137 -6.42 -1.17 16.21
N ILE A 138 -7.16 -1.40 15.13
CA ILE A 138 -7.99 -0.41 14.46
C ILE A 138 -9.44 -0.88 14.55
N THR A 139 -10.30 -0.08 15.17
CA THR A 139 -11.71 -0.41 15.42
C THR A 139 -12.67 0.28 14.46
N ASN A 140 -12.21 1.36 13.82
CA ASN A 140 -12.94 2.05 12.76
C ASN A 140 -11.93 2.54 11.71
N PRO A 141 -12.02 2.05 10.46
CA PRO A 141 -12.90 0.97 10.00
C PRO A 141 -12.60 -0.36 10.70
N GLY A 142 -13.66 -1.09 11.03
CA GLY A 142 -13.54 -2.31 11.84
C GLY A 142 -12.82 -3.44 11.10
N GLY A 143 -11.90 -4.11 11.80
CA GLY A 143 -11.14 -5.24 11.25
C GLY A 143 -9.98 -4.85 10.32
N ALA A 144 -9.72 -3.56 10.15
CA ALA A 144 -8.59 -3.09 9.35
C ALA A 144 -7.26 -3.37 10.05
N ALA A 145 -6.29 -3.84 9.28
CA ALA A 145 -4.89 -3.96 9.72
C ALA A 145 -4.08 -2.67 9.44
N GLY A 146 -4.56 -1.87 8.51
CA GLY A 146 -4.02 -0.56 8.14
C GLY A 146 -5.01 0.26 7.33
N TYR A 147 -4.70 1.53 7.10
CA TYR A 147 -5.29 2.37 6.08
C TYR A 147 -4.39 3.56 5.76
N ALA A 148 -4.57 4.10 4.56
CA ALA A 148 -3.92 5.32 4.09
C ALA A 148 -4.96 6.31 3.54
N PRO A 149 -4.66 7.62 3.46
CA PRO A 149 -5.41 8.52 2.61
C PRO A 149 -5.19 8.13 1.14
N LEU A 150 -6.24 8.13 0.34
CA LEU A 150 -6.10 7.87 -1.10
C LEU A 150 -5.43 9.08 -1.77
N GLY A 151 -4.32 8.84 -2.46
CA GLY A 151 -3.41 9.86 -2.96
C GLY A 151 -3.75 10.47 -4.32
N ASN A 152 -4.95 10.23 -4.87
CA ASN A 152 -5.36 10.67 -6.20
C ASN A 152 -5.80 12.15 -6.30
N GLY A 153 -5.47 12.96 -5.31
CA GLY A 153 -5.77 14.38 -5.26
C GLY A 153 -4.80 15.14 -4.34
N PRO A 154 -4.88 16.46 -4.30
CA PRO A 154 -4.04 17.26 -3.42
C PRO A 154 -4.32 16.93 -1.96
N SER A 155 -3.27 16.80 -1.15
CA SER A 155 -3.42 16.72 0.29
C SER A 155 -3.83 18.08 0.87
N SER A 156 -4.40 18.06 2.08
CA SER A 156 -4.71 19.31 2.79
C SER A 156 -3.44 20.09 3.10
N SER A 157 -3.51 21.41 3.09
CA SER A 157 -2.42 22.27 3.57
C SER A 157 -2.76 22.73 5.01
N PRO A 158 -1.84 22.60 5.99
CA PRO A 158 -0.52 22.00 5.90
C PRO A 158 -0.54 20.49 5.61
N HIS A 159 0.51 19.98 4.97
CA HIS A 159 0.58 18.58 4.57
C HIS A 159 0.98 17.69 5.76
N HIS A 160 -0.03 17.13 6.41
CA HIS A 160 0.12 16.18 7.53
C HIS A 160 -0.37 14.79 7.08
N ASP A 161 0.33 14.18 6.13
CA ASP A 161 -0.05 12.85 5.65
C ASP A 161 0.13 11.80 6.75
N LEU A 162 -0.92 11.04 7.01
CA LEU A 162 -0.96 10.03 8.06
C LEU A 162 -1.39 8.68 7.50
N ILE A 163 -0.54 7.66 7.68
CA ILE A 163 -0.89 6.24 7.49
C ILE A 163 -0.99 5.60 8.87
N VAL A 164 -2.02 4.78 9.07
CA VAL A 164 -2.23 4.04 10.31
C VAL A 164 -2.01 2.55 10.05
N LEU A 165 -1.15 1.92 10.85
CA LEU A 165 -0.85 0.50 10.74
C LEU A 165 -0.96 -0.22 12.08
N SER A 166 -1.47 -1.44 12.06
CA SER A 166 -1.37 -2.34 13.20
C SER A 166 0.07 -2.80 13.38
N LYS A 167 0.59 -2.74 14.60
CA LYS A 167 1.92 -3.25 14.97
C LYS A 167 2.11 -4.72 14.61
N ALA A 168 1.05 -5.51 14.73
CA ALA A 168 1.08 -6.94 14.39
C ALA A 168 1.29 -7.19 12.90
N SER A 169 0.89 -6.24 12.05
CA SER A 169 0.85 -6.43 10.59
C SER A 169 2.00 -5.77 9.84
N ILE A 170 2.73 -4.83 10.45
CA ILE A 170 3.81 -4.10 9.77
C ILE A 170 4.93 -5.03 9.25
N GLY A 171 5.17 -6.14 9.94
CA GLY A 171 6.15 -7.15 9.56
C GLY A 171 5.70 -8.12 8.47
N SER A 172 4.46 -8.03 7.96
CA SER A 172 3.94 -8.94 6.94
C SER A 172 4.64 -8.83 5.59
N GLY A 173 5.33 -7.72 5.34
CA GLY A 173 6.03 -7.43 4.09
C GLY A 173 5.12 -7.00 2.94
N SER A 174 3.80 -7.05 3.10
CA SER A 174 2.82 -6.71 2.07
C SER A 174 1.89 -5.56 2.47
N LEU A 175 1.47 -5.49 3.74
CA LEU A 175 0.50 -4.47 4.17
C LEU A 175 1.04 -3.05 4.02
N PHE A 176 2.24 -2.78 4.48
CA PHE A 176 2.78 -1.43 4.40
C PHE A 176 2.98 -0.97 2.94
N PRO A 177 3.56 -1.78 2.02
CA PRO A 177 3.55 -1.46 0.60
C PRO A 177 2.15 -1.28 -0.01
N HIS A 178 1.16 -2.05 0.41
CA HIS A 178 -0.24 -1.89 0.01
C HIS A 178 -0.78 -0.51 0.39
N GLU A 179 -0.62 -0.11 1.66
CA GLU A 179 -1.08 1.21 2.12
C GLU A 179 -0.33 2.37 1.44
N ILE A 180 0.95 2.21 1.14
CA ILE A 180 1.70 3.17 0.33
C ILE A 180 1.16 3.21 -1.12
N GLY A 181 0.68 2.09 -1.67
CA GLY A 181 -0.03 2.05 -2.95
C GLY A 181 -1.25 2.97 -2.94
N HIS A 182 -2.09 2.88 -1.92
CA HIS A 182 -3.23 3.80 -1.74
C HIS A 182 -2.77 5.26 -1.56
N PHE A 183 -1.73 5.47 -0.77
CA PHE A 183 -1.15 6.79 -0.57
C PHE A 183 -0.67 7.43 -1.88
N PHE A 184 -0.29 6.62 -2.86
CA PHE A 184 0.03 7.05 -4.22
C PHE A 184 -1.10 6.80 -5.23
N GLY A 185 -2.35 6.72 -4.79
CA GLY A 185 -3.54 6.79 -5.63
C GLY A 185 -3.99 5.49 -6.25
N LEU A 186 -3.51 4.33 -5.79
CA LEU A 186 -4.04 3.05 -6.23
C LEU A 186 -5.33 2.71 -5.49
N TYR A 187 -6.30 2.20 -6.22
CA TYR A 187 -7.51 1.58 -5.68
C TYR A 187 -7.26 0.09 -5.43
N HIS A 188 -8.18 -0.56 -4.72
CA HIS A 188 -8.22 -2.02 -4.73
C HIS A 188 -8.61 -2.51 -6.13
N THR A 189 -8.06 -3.64 -6.57
CA THR A 189 -8.39 -4.24 -7.87
C THR A 189 -9.88 -4.63 -7.98
N PHE A 190 -10.54 -4.88 -6.85
CA PHE A 190 -11.96 -5.20 -6.74
C PHE A 190 -12.85 -3.97 -6.41
N GLU A 191 -12.38 -2.75 -6.68
CA GLU A 191 -13.13 -1.52 -6.40
C GLU A 191 -14.42 -1.46 -7.22
N THR A 192 -15.53 -1.11 -6.58
CA THR A 192 -16.85 -1.03 -7.23
C THR A 192 -17.56 0.30 -7.03
N SER A 193 -17.02 1.20 -6.20
CA SER A 193 -17.64 2.53 -5.99
C SER A 193 -17.61 3.41 -7.25
N LEU A 194 -16.73 3.08 -8.20
CA LEU A 194 -16.60 3.73 -9.51
C LEU A 194 -17.32 2.97 -10.63
N GLY A 195 -18.02 1.90 -10.30
CA GLY A 195 -18.68 1.00 -11.21
C GLY A 195 -18.06 -0.40 -11.22
N ILE A 196 -18.82 -1.39 -11.68
CA ILE A 196 -18.31 -2.76 -11.83
C ILE A 196 -17.50 -2.84 -13.11
N GLU A 197 -16.26 -3.26 -13.00
CA GLU A 197 -15.41 -3.53 -14.15
C GLU A 197 -15.83 -4.82 -14.85
N PHE A 198 -15.82 -4.80 -16.20
CA PHE A 198 -16.15 -5.95 -17.02
C PHE A 198 -14.89 -6.76 -17.35
N VAL A 199 -15.04 -8.08 -17.34
CA VAL A 199 -13.96 -9.02 -17.65
C VAL A 199 -13.40 -8.82 -19.08
N ASN A 200 -14.23 -8.34 -20.00
CA ASN A 200 -13.82 -8.02 -21.38
C ASN A 200 -13.09 -6.66 -21.52
N GLU A 201 -12.75 -5.99 -20.41
CA GLU A 201 -11.99 -4.76 -20.33
C GLU A 201 -12.63 -3.51 -20.99
N HIS A 202 -13.87 -3.59 -21.53
CA HIS A 202 -14.49 -2.49 -22.27
C HIS A 202 -14.67 -1.21 -21.43
N ASN A 203 -14.70 -1.32 -20.11
CA ASN A 203 -14.87 -0.20 -19.20
C ASN A 203 -13.75 -0.05 -18.16
N CYS A 204 -12.64 -0.74 -18.33
CA CYS A 204 -11.52 -0.75 -17.38
C CYS A 204 -10.97 0.65 -17.03
N SER A 205 -11.05 1.61 -17.95
CA SER A 205 -10.62 3.00 -17.71
C SER A 205 -11.66 3.86 -17.01
N THR A 206 -12.88 3.36 -16.76
CA THR A 206 -14.00 4.12 -16.21
C THR A 206 -14.71 3.44 -15.05
N ALA A 207 -14.35 2.21 -14.74
CA ALA A 207 -14.87 1.41 -13.64
C ALA A 207 -13.73 0.60 -12.99
N GLY A 208 -14.03 -0.12 -11.93
CA GLY A 208 -13.01 -0.89 -11.21
C GLY A 208 -11.96 0.02 -10.57
N ASP A 209 -10.71 -0.37 -10.68
CA ASP A 209 -9.57 0.39 -10.18
C ASP A 209 -9.05 1.42 -11.21
N LEU A 210 -9.70 1.51 -12.37
CA LEU A 210 -9.40 2.42 -13.49
C LEU A 210 -8.05 2.14 -14.17
N LEU A 211 -7.57 0.91 -14.11
CA LEU A 211 -6.33 0.45 -14.77
C LEU A 211 -6.63 -0.77 -15.63
N CYS A 212 -6.26 -0.71 -16.91
CA CYS A 212 -6.61 -1.77 -17.85
C CYS A 212 -5.60 -2.93 -17.89
N ASP A 213 -4.49 -2.82 -17.20
CA ASP A 213 -3.52 -3.93 -17.04
C ASP A 213 -3.72 -4.73 -15.74
N THR A 214 -4.75 -4.38 -14.96
CA THR A 214 -5.29 -5.14 -13.83
C THR A 214 -6.59 -5.80 -14.29
N PRO A 215 -6.67 -7.13 -14.45
CA PRO A 215 -7.93 -7.79 -14.80
C PRO A 215 -9.02 -7.55 -13.76
N ALA A 216 -10.27 -7.42 -14.22
CA ALA A 216 -11.44 -7.28 -13.35
C ALA A 216 -11.42 -8.28 -12.19
N ASP A 217 -11.66 -7.80 -10.98
CA ASP A 217 -11.49 -8.54 -9.74
C ASP A 217 -12.75 -8.50 -8.87
N ILE A 218 -12.85 -9.39 -7.90
CA ILE A 218 -13.97 -9.53 -6.99
C ILE A 218 -13.51 -9.86 -5.56
N ASN A 219 -14.17 -9.27 -4.57
CA ASN A 219 -13.93 -9.55 -3.15
C ASN A 219 -15.26 -9.86 -2.42
N PRO A 220 -15.36 -10.92 -1.60
CA PRO A 220 -14.31 -11.93 -1.36
C PRO A 220 -14.17 -12.92 -2.52
N ALA A 221 -12.93 -13.30 -2.78
CA ALA A 221 -12.63 -14.20 -3.88
C ALA A 221 -12.32 -15.61 -3.39
N PRO A 222 -12.89 -16.65 -4.00
CA PRO A 222 -12.55 -18.03 -3.70
C PRO A 222 -11.20 -18.39 -4.34
N VAL A 223 -10.14 -18.44 -3.53
CA VAL A 223 -8.79 -18.79 -3.97
C VAL A 223 -8.29 -20.01 -3.22
N SER A 224 -7.67 -20.95 -3.95
CA SER A 224 -6.99 -22.08 -3.33
C SER A 224 -5.64 -21.68 -2.73
N ASN A 225 -5.15 -22.47 -1.76
CA ASN A 225 -3.82 -22.28 -1.18
C ASN A 225 -2.66 -22.45 -2.19
N ALA A 226 -2.94 -22.94 -3.40
CA ALA A 226 -1.97 -23.15 -4.47
C ALA A 226 -1.91 -21.98 -5.47
N CYS A 227 -2.42 -20.81 -5.13
CA CYS A 227 -2.54 -19.67 -6.07
C CYS A 227 -3.33 -20.02 -7.35
N VAL A 228 -4.46 -20.68 -7.16
CA VAL A 228 -5.35 -21.06 -8.26
C VAL A 228 -6.71 -20.43 -8.02
N TRP A 229 -7.23 -19.73 -9.03
CA TRP A 229 -8.61 -19.26 -9.00
C TRP A 229 -9.57 -20.44 -9.03
N THR A 230 -10.49 -20.49 -8.09
CA THR A 230 -11.49 -21.55 -7.96
C THR A 230 -12.92 -21.03 -8.03
N GLY A 231 -13.08 -19.72 -8.31
CA GLY A 231 -14.37 -19.07 -8.38
C GLY A 231 -15.13 -19.36 -9.66
N ASN A 232 -16.44 -19.26 -9.58
CA ASN A 232 -17.36 -19.32 -10.70
C ASN A 232 -18.19 -18.03 -10.84
N ASN A 233 -17.78 -16.98 -10.16
CA ASN A 233 -18.38 -15.66 -10.22
C ASN A 233 -18.25 -15.06 -11.60
N ARG A 234 -19.28 -14.33 -12.02
CA ARG A 234 -19.36 -13.72 -13.34
C ARG A 234 -19.69 -12.24 -13.21
N ASP A 235 -19.21 -11.49 -14.16
CA ASP A 235 -19.52 -10.06 -14.31
C ASP A 235 -20.96 -9.84 -14.83
N PRO A 236 -21.45 -8.61 -14.96
CA PRO A 236 -22.75 -8.31 -15.52
C PRO A 236 -22.98 -8.79 -16.96
N ASN A 237 -21.93 -9.03 -17.74
CA ASN A 237 -21.99 -9.60 -19.09
C ASN A 237 -22.02 -11.13 -19.10
N ASN A 238 -22.00 -11.75 -17.91
CA ASN A 238 -21.91 -13.19 -17.72
C ASN A 238 -20.54 -13.80 -18.09
N ASP A 239 -19.48 -12.97 -18.12
CA ASP A 239 -18.11 -13.44 -18.32
C ASP A 239 -17.49 -13.88 -16.97
N LEU A 240 -16.70 -14.97 -16.99
CA LEU A 240 -16.11 -15.53 -15.79
C LEU A 240 -14.92 -14.67 -15.33
N TYR A 241 -14.89 -14.25 -14.06
CA TYR A 241 -13.74 -13.55 -13.50
C TYR A 241 -12.48 -14.43 -13.51
N THR A 242 -11.38 -13.83 -13.89
CA THR A 242 -10.03 -14.43 -13.86
C THR A 242 -9.02 -13.42 -13.30
N PRO A 243 -9.15 -13.05 -12.02
CA PRO A 243 -8.37 -11.95 -11.44
C PRO A 243 -6.88 -12.28 -11.33
N MET A 244 -6.06 -11.24 -11.22
CA MET A 244 -4.63 -11.35 -10.95
C MET A 244 -4.40 -11.66 -9.46
N LEU A 245 -4.34 -12.95 -9.10
CA LEU A 245 -4.28 -13.43 -7.71
C LEU A 245 -3.06 -12.92 -6.93
N GLY A 246 -1.99 -12.51 -7.61
CA GLY A 246 -0.77 -11.96 -7.03
C GLY A 246 -0.74 -10.42 -7.01
N ASN A 247 -1.84 -9.71 -7.26
CA ASN A 247 -1.82 -8.27 -7.16
C ASN A 247 -1.82 -7.81 -5.69
N ILE A 248 -0.87 -6.94 -5.31
CA ILE A 248 -0.76 -6.49 -3.92
C ILE A 248 -1.94 -5.60 -3.49
N MET A 249 -2.65 -4.96 -4.46
CA MET A 249 -3.84 -4.16 -4.19
C MET A 249 -5.12 -5.00 -4.09
N SER A 250 -5.00 -6.34 -4.12
CA SER A 250 -6.11 -7.28 -3.89
C SER A 250 -6.04 -7.91 -2.49
N TYR A 251 -7.11 -8.61 -2.10
CA TYR A 251 -7.19 -9.39 -0.86
C TYR A 251 -7.12 -10.90 -1.10
N HIS A 252 -6.59 -11.30 -2.24
CA HIS A 252 -6.39 -12.72 -2.53
C HIS A 252 -5.34 -13.35 -1.61
N ASN A 253 -5.43 -14.67 -1.47
CA ASN A 253 -4.54 -15.40 -0.58
C ASN A 253 -3.07 -15.26 -1.02
N SER A 254 -2.21 -14.99 -0.08
CA SER A 254 -0.78 -14.76 -0.18
C SER A 254 0.08 -15.95 -0.60
N ALA A 255 -0.52 -17.07 -1.02
CA ALA A 255 0.26 -18.16 -1.65
C ALA A 255 0.84 -17.75 -3.01
N CYS A 256 0.31 -16.65 -3.59
CA CYS A 256 0.78 -16.11 -4.86
C CYS A 256 1.99 -15.19 -4.65
N PRO A 257 2.96 -15.19 -5.58
CA PRO A 257 3.95 -14.13 -5.65
C PRO A 257 3.23 -12.79 -5.85
N LEU A 258 3.46 -11.85 -4.94
CA LEU A 258 2.80 -10.55 -4.99
C LEU A 258 3.57 -9.59 -5.91
N SER A 259 2.85 -8.71 -6.64
CA SER A 259 3.41 -7.68 -7.51
C SER A 259 2.47 -6.51 -7.71
N PHE A 260 3.01 -5.38 -8.18
CA PHE A 260 2.27 -4.33 -8.85
C PHE A 260 2.34 -4.53 -10.37
N THR A 261 1.34 -4.01 -11.09
CA THR A 261 1.37 -3.93 -12.56
C THR A 261 2.15 -2.69 -13.04
N THR A 262 2.39 -2.61 -14.33
CA THR A 262 3.07 -1.45 -14.93
C THR A 262 2.25 -0.17 -14.77
N ASP A 263 0.94 -0.23 -15.00
CA ASP A 263 0.08 0.95 -14.88
C ASP A 263 -0.17 1.36 -13.43
N GLN A 264 -0.12 0.42 -12.50
CA GLN A 264 -0.06 0.75 -11.07
C GLN A 264 1.19 1.57 -10.74
N TYR A 265 2.36 1.18 -11.23
CA TYR A 265 3.58 1.97 -11.06
C TYR A 265 3.48 3.33 -11.75
N ASN A 266 2.96 3.42 -12.96
CA ASN A 266 2.76 4.67 -13.68
C ASN A 266 1.83 5.62 -12.91
N ARG A 267 0.74 5.11 -12.33
CA ARG A 267 -0.16 5.89 -11.49
C ARG A 267 0.53 6.42 -10.24
N MET A 268 1.32 5.61 -9.56
CA MET A 268 2.08 6.03 -8.38
C MET A 268 3.08 7.14 -8.72
N ILE A 269 3.80 7.04 -9.85
CA ILE A 269 4.70 8.09 -10.34
C ILE A 269 3.92 9.39 -10.58
N TYR A 270 2.77 9.30 -11.24
CA TYR A 270 1.91 10.47 -11.49
C TYR A 270 1.47 11.14 -10.19
N CYS A 271 0.97 10.36 -9.24
CA CYS A 271 0.52 10.88 -7.95
C CYS A 271 1.66 11.54 -7.19
N TYR A 272 2.86 10.95 -7.19
CA TYR A 272 4.02 11.60 -6.59
C TYR A 272 4.30 12.95 -7.24
N ILE A 273 4.42 13.02 -8.56
CA ILE A 273 4.79 14.24 -9.28
C ILE A 273 3.75 15.35 -9.10
N HIS A 274 2.46 15.02 -9.09
CA HIS A 274 1.39 16.01 -9.10
C HIS A 274 0.81 16.34 -7.73
N PHE A 275 0.89 15.42 -6.77
CA PHE A 275 0.18 15.56 -5.49
C PHE A 275 1.05 15.34 -4.25
N ARG A 276 2.23 14.71 -4.38
CA ARG A 276 3.08 14.33 -3.25
C ARG A 276 4.55 14.75 -3.40
N ASN A 277 4.86 15.62 -4.35
CA ASN A 277 6.22 16.09 -4.65
C ASN A 277 6.86 16.94 -3.55
N TYR A 278 6.10 17.33 -2.54
CA TYR A 278 6.59 18.00 -1.33
C TYR A 278 7.29 17.04 -0.35
N LEU A 279 7.12 15.73 -0.53
CA LEU A 279 7.80 14.71 0.29
C LEU A 279 9.24 14.51 -0.18
N TYR A 280 10.19 14.56 0.77
CA TYR A 280 11.63 14.37 0.52
C TYR A 280 12.37 13.79 1.73
#